data_94a532f455c9d3c8cd3179a283a70a8d
#
_entry.id   94a532f455c9d3c8cd3179a283a70a8d
#
_cell.length_a   1.000
_cell.length_b   1.000
_cell.length_c   1.000
_cell.angle_alpha   90.00
_cell.angle_beta   90.00
_cell.angle_gamma   90.00
#
_symmetry.space_group_name_H-M   'P 1'
#
loop_
_entity.id
_entity.type
_entity.pdbx_description
1 polymer ?
#
loop_
_entity_poly.entity_id
_entity_poly.type
_entity_poly.pdbx_seq_one_letter_code
_entity_poly.pdbx_strand_id
1 'polypeptide(L)'
;KCEMNRGVATPSDFVNYAKKKDKSFYKNYKTMLSGSFLLKKDNKIKLSYEEISQKKFNNELIKFTNKKKKLVKKNKKIKIININKIKLKVICEKIKKNKNKVNHNIVVSPKSQKNTKIIINLRNDTVIQVKQTKIPEKCHYFIVEDNEFNLWLNNKITFEEVLGTRRFRYNRNPNIYRVEINQIYTNFL
;
A
#
# COMPACT_ATOMS: atom_id res chain seq x y z
N LYS A 1 -4.64 23.66 3.58
CA LYS A 1 -4.47 22.25 3.99
C LYS A 1 -5.36 21.42 3.11
N CYS A 2 -4.77 20.67 2.18
CA CYS A 2 -5.49 19.67 1.42
C CYS A 2 -5.76 18.50 2.37
N GLU A 3 -7.01 18.20 2.65
CA GLU A 3 -7.41 17.02 3.42
C GLU A 3 -7.26 15.76 2.54
N MET A 4 -6.05 15.43 2.18
CA MET A 4 -5.74 14.20 1.44
C MET A 4 -5.77 12.93 2.31
N ASN A 5 -6.32 13.00 3.52
CA ASN A 5 -6.25 11.90 4.49
C ASN A 5 -7.49 10.98 4.52
N ARG A 6 -8.46 11.18 3.65
CA ARG A 6 -9.66 10.33 3.60
C ARG A 6 -9.90 9.79 2.21
N GLY A 7 -9.24 8.69 1.92
CA GLY A 7 -9.38 8.00 0.65
C GLY A 7 -8.46 8.58 -0.44
N VAL A 8 -8.23 7.79 -1.47
CA VAL A 8 -7.47 8.22 -2.65
C VAL A 8 -8.34 9.25 -3.39
N ALA A 9 -7.95 10.52 -3.33
CA ALA A 9 -8.61 11.56 -4.13
C ALA A 9 -8.50 11.16 -5.61
N THR A 10 -9.64 11.07 -6.28
CA THR A 10 -9.68 10.82 -7.72
C THR A 10 -9.34 12.11 -8.47
N PRO A 11 -8.88 12.03 -9.73
CA PRO A 11 -8.73 13.21 -10.57
C PRO A 11 -10.01 14.06 -10.65
N SER A 12 -11.18 13.42 -10.57
CA SER A 12 -12.48 14.10 -10.53
C SER A 12 -12.69 14.89 -9.25
N ASP A 13 -12.23 14.40 -8.10
CA ASP A 13 -12.32 15.12 -6.83
C ASP A 13 -11.46 16.38 -6.86
N PHE A 14 -10.26 16.29 -7.46
CA PHE A 14 -9.38 17.44 -7.65
C PHE A 14 -10.03 18.49 -8.56
N VAL A 15 -10.60 18.09 -9.70
CA VAL A 15 -11.29 19.00 -10.62
C VAL A 15 -12.49 19.65 -9.95
N ASN A 16 -13.28 18.91 -9.16
CA ASN A 16 -14.40 19.44 -8.40
C ASN A 16 -13.97 20.45 -7.34
N TYR A 17 -12.84 20.20 -6.68
CA TYR A 17 -12.25 21.14 -5.72
C TYR A 17 -11.79 22.42 -6.43
N ALA A 18 -11.03 22.30 -7.52
CA ALA A 18 -10.56 23.43 -8.31
C ALA A 18 -11.73 24.29 -8.83
N LYS A 19 -12.82 23.66 -9.29
CA LYS A 19 -14.04 24.33 -9.74
C LYS A 19 -14.69 25.19 -8.66
N LYS A 20 -14.65 24.74 -7.39
CA LYS A 20 -15.20 25.50 -6.25
C LYS A 20 -14.33 26.70 -5.91
N LYS A 21 -13.03 26.61 -6.13
CA LYS A 21 -12.06 27.67 -5.76
C LYS A 21 -11.88 28.72 -6.82
N ASP A 22 -11.81 28.30 -8.09
CA ASP A 22 -11.62 29.21 -9.22
C ASP A 22 -12.32 28.68 -10.47
N LYS A 23 -13.43 29.32 -10.81
CA LYS A 23 -14.23 28.96 -11.98
C LYS A 23 -13.49 29.21 -13.31
N SER A 24 -12.59 30.17 -13.38
CA SER A 24 -11.82 30.49 -14.59
C SER A 24 -10.75 29.44 -14.86
N PHE A 25 -10.06 29.02 -13.83
CA PHE A 25 -9.05 27.96 -13.88
C PHE A 25 -9.65 26.64 -14.34
N TYR A 26 -10.86 26.34 -13.89
CA TYR A 26 -11.54 25.09 -14.21
C TYR A 26 -11.83 24.90 -15.69
N LYS A 27 -12.09 25.96 -16.47
CA LYS A 27 -12.44 25.85 -17.91
C LYS A 27 -11.36 25.15 -18.74
N ASN A 28 -10.12 25.20 -18.28
CA ASN A 28 -8.95 24.66 -18.98
C ASN A 28 -8.60 23.22 -18.58
N TYR A 29 -9.28 22.64 -17.56
CA TYR A 29 -8.99 21.32 -17.08
C TYR A 29 -10.08 20.31 -17.40
N LYS A 30 -9.67 19.18 -17.99
CA LYS A 30 -10.54 18.02 -18.23
C LYS A 30 -9.89 16.79 -17.63
N THR A 31 -10.67 15.98 -16.93
CA THR A 31 -10.20 14.67 -16.45
C THR A 31 -10.15 13.71 -17.63
N MET A 32 -9.02 13.00 -17.74
CA MET A 32 -8.88 11.91 -18.70
C MET A 32 -9.12 10.58 -17.97
N LEU A 33 -9.93 9.72 -18.54
CA LEU A 33 -10.07 8.35 -18.10
C LEU A 33 -8.87 7.52 -18.55
N SER A 34 -8.54 6.49 -17.82
CA SER A 34 -7.51 5.52 -18.24
C SER A 34 -7.89 4.93 -19.61
N GLY A 35 -6.95 4.97 -20.53
CA GLY A 35 -7.19 4.56 -21.92
C GLY A 35 -7.60 5.69 -22.88
N SER A 36 -7.81 6.91 -22.37
CA SER A 36 -8.02 8.08 -23.22
C SER A 36 -6.70 8.57 -23.82
N PHE A 37 -6.77 9.17 -24.99
CA PHE A 37 -5.61 9.76 -25.65
C PHE A 37 -5.93 11.10 -26.29
N LEU A 38 -4.90 11.93 -26.44
CA LEU A 38 -5.00 13.22 -27.09
C LEU A 38 -4.57 13.09 -28.55
N LEU A 39 -5.44 13.47 -29.46
CA LEU A 39 -5.10 13.62 -30.88
C LEU A 39 -4.78 15.09 -31.17
N LYS A 40 -3.57 15.33 -31.69
CA LYS A 40 -3.19 16.62 -32.25
C LYS A 40 -3.38 16.56 -33.77
N LYS A 41 -4.32 17.32 -34.29
CA LYS A 41 -4.54 17.48 -35.72
C LYS A 41 -4.73 18.96 -36.00
N ASP A 42 -4.03 19.49 -37.03
CA ASP A 42 -4.15 20.88 -37.51
C ASP A 42 -4.02 21.91 -36.36
N ASN A 43 -3.00 21.77 -35.51
CA ASN A 43 -2.77 22.61 -34.33
C ASN A 43 -3.91 22.62 -33.30
N LYS A 44 -4.91 21.76 -33.45
CA LYS A 44 -5.98 21.57 -32.47
C LYS A 44 -5.74 20.27 -31.70
N ILE A 45 -5.92 20.34 -30.40
CA ILE A 45 -5.87 19.16 -29.52
C ILE A 45 -7.31 18.69 -29.33
N LYS A 46 -7.59 17.46 -29.79
CA LYS A 46 -8.89 16.82 -29.58
C LYS A 46 -8.71 15.67 -28.60
N LEU A 47 -9.50 15.68 -27.53
CA LEU A 47 -9.58 14.55 -26.62
C LEU A 47 -10.42 13.47 -27.29
N SER A 48 -9.81 12.29 -27.50
CA SER A 48 -10.52 11.12 -28.01
C SER A 48 -10.74 10.15 -26.87
N TYR A 49 -11.96 10.07 -26.41
CA TYR A 49 -12.42 9.03 -25.47
C TYR A 49 -13.89 8.73 -25.77
N GLU A 50 -14.28 7.49 -25.60
CA GLU A 50 -15.71 7.19 -25.49
C GLU A 50 -16.20 7.79 -24.16
N GLU A 51 -17.22 8.63 -24.25
CA GLU A 51 -17.88 9.17 -23.06
C GLU A 51 -18.64 8.02 -22.38
N ILE A 52 -17.92 7.30 -21.53
CA ILE A 52 -18.54 6.27 -20.70
C ILE A 52 -19.39 7.02 -19.69
N SER A 53 -20.70 6.92 -19.82
CA SER A 53 -21.61 7.50 -18.83
C SER A 53 -21.24 6.99 -17.43
N GLN A 54 -21.36 7.84 -16.42
CA GLN A 54 -21.08 7.47 -15.01
C GLN A 54 -21.82 6.18 -14.61
N LYS A 55 -23.03 5.98 -15.16
CA LYS A 55 -23.84 4.78 -14.96
C LYS A 55 -23.17 3.53 -15.54
N LYS A 56 -22.62 3.61 -16.77
CA LYS A 56 -21.90 2.50 -17.42
C LYS A 56 -20.63 2.16 -16.64
N PHE A 57 -19.85 3.17 -16.24
CA PHE A 57 -18.66 3.01 -15.41
C PHE A 57 -18.98 2.32 -14.06
N ASN A 58 -19.99 2.80 -13.34
CA ASN A 58 -20.39 2.21 -12.08
C ASN A 58 -20.84 0.76 -12.23
N ASN A 59 -21.58 0.44 -13.30
CA ASN A 59 -22.00 -0.93 -13.57
C ASN A 59 -20.81 -1.87 -13.84
N GLU A 60 -19.83 -1.43 -14.61
CA GLU A 60 -18.62 -2.21 -14.86
C GLU A 60 -17.78 -2.37 -13.58
N LEU A 61 -17.69 -1.33 -12.76
CA LEU A 61 -17.01 -1.40 -11.46
C LEU A 61 -17.67 -2.43 -10.53
N ILE A 62 -19.00 -2.45 -10.50
CA ILE A 62 -19.78 -3.43 -9.71
C ILE A 62 -19.51 -4.85 -10.22
N LYS A 63 -19.57 -5.08 -11.54
CA LYS A 63 -19.26 -6.38 -12.16
C LYS A 63 -17.86 -6.85 -11.81
N PHE A 64 -16.87 -5.99 -11.94
CA PHE A 64 -15.47 -6.27 -11.60
C PHE A 64 -15.30 -6.60 -10.12
N THR A 65 -15.93 -5.81 -9.24
CA THR A 65 -15.88 -6.03 -7.79
C THR A 65 -16.52 -7.37 -7.40
N ASN A 66 -17.65 -7.72 -8.02
CA ASN A 66 -18.32 -9.00 -7.78
C ASN A 66 -17.50 -10.20 -8.30
N LYS A 67 -16.86 -10.06 -9.45
CA LYS A 67 -15.92 -11.07 -9.99
C LYS A 67 -14.73 -11.27 -9.05
N LYS A 68 -14.13 -10.18 -8.54
CA LYS A 68 -13.05 -10.26 -7.55
C LYS A 68 -13.51 -10.88 -6.23
N LYS A 69 -14.69 -10.54 -5.72
CA LYS A 69 -15.25 -11.15 -4.50
C LYS A 69 -15.42 -12.67 -4.64
N LYS A 70 -15.87 -13.15 -5.80
CA LYS A 70 -15.97 -14.59 -6.09
C LYS A 70 -14.61 -15.29 -6.11
N LEU A 71 -13.59 -14.66 -6.73
CA LEU A 71 -12.22 -15.18 -6.77
C LEU A 71 -11.60 -15.24 -5.37
N VAL A 72 -11.78 -14.19 -4.57
CA VAL A 72 -11.27 -14.14 -3.18
C VAL A 72 -11.97 -15.18 -2.30
N LYS A 73 -13.26 -15.44 -2.49
CA LYS A 73 -13.98 -16.51 -1.74
C LYS A 73 -13.45 -17.91 -2.07
N LYS A 74 -13.08 -18.19 -3.32
CA LYS A 74 -12.47 -19.48 -3.71
C LYS A 74 -11.10 -19.73 -3.05
N ASN A 75 -10.34 -18.68 -2.76
CA ASN A 75 -9.00 -18.78 -2.18
C ASN A 75 -8.98 -18.78 -0.65
N LYS A 76 -10.12 -18.86 0.02
CA LYS A 76 -10.26 -18.79 1.48
C LYS A 76 -9.99 -20.11 2.21
N LYS A 77 -9.02 -20.93 1.83
CA LYS A 77 -8.35 -21.76 2.82
C LYS A 77 -7.22 -20.91 3.40
N ILE A 78 -7.53 -20.19 4.48
CA ILE A 78 -6.53 -19.48 5.27
C ILE A 78 -5.53 -20.53 5.76
N LYS A 79 -4.39 -20.63 5.09
CA LYS A 79 -3.28 -21.44 5.61
C LYS A 79 -2.79 -20.76 6.87
N ILE A 80 -2.76 -21.51 7.96
CA ILE A 80 -2.12 -21.06 9.20
C ILE A 80 -0.71 -20.60 8.85
N ILE A 81 -0.42 -19.33 9.16
CA ILE A 81 0.89 -18.76 8.89
C ILE A 81 1.86 -19.31 9.92
N ASN A 82 2.75 -20.17 9.45
CA ASN A 82 3.81 -20.71 10.31
C ASN A 82 5.09 -19.89 10.13
N ILE A 83 5.40 -19.11 11.14
CA ILE A 83 6.63 -18.32 11.22
C ILE A 83 7.65 -19.18 11.98
N ASN A 84 8.68 -19.66 11.30
CA ASN A 84 9.74 -20.44 11.91
C ASN A 84 11.03 -19.63 12.11
N LYS A 85 11.96 -20.14 12.92
CA LYS A 85 13.23 -19.48 13.24
C LYS A 85 14.10 -19.22 11.99
N ILE A 86 14.04 -20.09 10.98
CA ILE A 86 14.82 -19.96 9.73
C ILE A 86 14.40 -18.69 8.99
N LYS A 87 13.08 -18.47 8.87
CA LYS A 87 12.55 -17.26 8.20
C LYS A 87 12.95 -15.97 8.91
N LEU A 88 12.92 -15.98 10.25
CA LEU A 88 13.36 -14.83 11.05
C LEU A 88 14.87 -14.58 10.89
N LYS A 89 15.68 -15.63 10.80
CA LYS A 89 17.12 -15.52 10.57
C LYS A 89 17.43 -14.85 9.24
N VAL A 90 16.73 -15.22 8.16
CA VAL A 90 16.90 -14.61 6.84
C VAL A 90 16.59 -13.11 6.88
N ILE A 91 15.51 -12.71 7.53
CA ILE A 91 15.17 -11.28 7.69
C ILE A 91 16.28 -10.57 8.50
N CYS A 92 16.74 -11.19 9.57
CA CYS A 92 17.82 -10.65 10.41
C CYS A 92 19.12 -10.41 9.62
N GLU A 93 19.52 -11.37 8.78
CA GLU A 93 20.71 -11.26 7.94
C GLU A 93 20.58 -10.13 6.90
N LYS A 94 19.39 -9.94 6.34
CA LYS A 94 19.13 -8.81 5.45
C LYS A 94 19.25 -7.46 6.18
N ILE A 95 18.67 -7.33 7.36
CA ILE A 95 18.73 -6.10 8.16
C ILE A 95 20.15 -5.76 8.62
N LYS A 96 20.98 -6.76 8.94
CA LYS A 96 22.39 -6.54 9.30
C LYS A 96 23.21 -5.87 8.20
N LYS A 97 22.80 -6.00 6.93
CA LYS A 97 23.45 -5.30 5.82
C LYS A 97 23.21 -3.79 5.86
N ASN A 98 22.20 -3.33 6.59
CA ASN A 98 21.96 -1.91 6.79
C ASN A 98 22.98 -1.32 7.75
N LYS A 99 23.82 -0.38 7.27
CA LYS A 99 24.82 0.31 8.07
C LYS A 99 24.24 1.41 8.95
N ASN A 100 23.07 1.94 8.60
CA ASN A 100 22.44 3.04 9.31
C ASN A 100 21.61 2.51 10.48
N LYS A 101 22.10 2.70 11.70
CA LYS A 101 21.38 2.31 12.91
C LYS A 101 20.38 3.39 13.31
N VAL A 102 19.12 3.02 13.35
CA VAL A 102 18.02 3.92 13.72
C VAL A 102 17.31 3.38 14.96
N ASN A 103 17.09 4.23 15.95
CA ASN A 103 16.33 3.85 17.16
C ASN A 103 14.83 3.77 16.84
N HIS A 104 14.47 2.74 16.10
CA HIS A 104 13.10 2.53 15.62
C HIS A 104 12.83 1.04 15.39
N ASN A 105 11.56 0.67 15.33
CA ASN A 105 11.14 -0.70 15.04
C ASN A 105 10.28 -0.75 13.78
N ILE A 106 10.38 -1.83 13.04
CA ILE A 106 9.39 -2.20 12.03
C ILE A 106 8.61 -3.39 12.58
N VAL A 107 7.29 -3.28 12.60
CA VAL A 107 6.40 -4.32 13.11
C VAL A 107 5.52 -4.78 11.97
N VAL A 108 5.53 -6.07 11.69
CA VAL A 108 4.70 -6.67 10.64
C VAL A 108 3.85 -7.78 11.23
N SER A 109 2.56 -7.75 10.99
CA SER A 109 1.65 -8.81 11.41
C SER A 109 0.70 -9.24 10.29
N PRO A 110 0.35 -10.53 10.23
CA PRO A 110 -0.68 -11.01 9.32
C PRO A 110 -2.06 -10.56 9.79
N LYS A 111 -2.96 -10.34 8.86
CA LYS A 111 -4.31 -9.81 9.13
C LYS A 111 -5.16 -10.77 9.97
N SER A 112 -5.07 -12.07 9.71
CA SER A 112 -5.82 -13.08 10.47
C SER A 112 -5.30 -13.32 11.88
N GLN A 113 -4.01 -13.01 12.14
CA GLN A 113 -3.33 -13.25 13.39
C GLN A 113 -2.65 -11.98 13.93
N LYS A 114 -3.42 -10.91 14.13
CA LYS A 114 -2.91 -9.59 14.53
C LYS A 114 -2.07 -9.59 15.81
N ASN A 115 -2.28 -10.57 16.68
CA ASN A 115 -1.49 -10.72 17.89
C ASN A 115 -0.11 -11.38 17.65
N THR A 116 0.05 -12.08 16.52
CA THR A 116 1.35 -12.59 16.09
C THR A 116 2.07 -11.50 15.32
N LYS A 117 3.21 -11.05 15.81
CA LYS A 117 3.99 -9.96 15.24
C LYS A 117 5.43 -10.38 15.01
N ILE A 118 5.99 -9.93 13.90
CA ILE A 118 7.44 -9.89 13.71
C ILE A 118 7.86 -8.46 14.06
N ILE A 119 8.74 -8.32 15.04
CA ILE A 119 9.34 -7.06 15.46
C ILE A 119 10.78 -7.05 14.98
N ILE A 120 11.12 -6.08 14.16
CA ILE A 120 12.45 -5.83 13.63
C ILE A 120 12.97 -4.58 14.31
N ASN A 121 13.97 -4.74 15.18
CA ASN A 121 14.62 -3.63 15.86
C ASN A 121 15.81 -3.15 15.02
N LEU A 122 15.73 -1.94 14.51
CA LEU A 122 16.74 -1.36 13.60
C LEU A 122 18.01 -0.87 14.31
N ARG A 123 17.94 -0.68 15.62
CA ARG A 123 19.13 -0.29 16.42
C ARG A 123 20.06 -1.49 16.66
N ASN A 124 19.46 -2.62 16.98
CA ASN A 124 20.21 -3.81 17.43
C ASN A 124 20.24 -4.92 16.38
N ASP A 125 19.66 -4.71 15.19
CA ASP A 125 19.50 -5.70 14.12
C ASP A 125 18.86 -7.01 14.59
N THR A 126 17.92 -6.92 15.50
CA THR A 126 17.24 -8.11 16.03
C THR A 126 15.87 -8.27 15.39
N VAL A 127 15.52 -9.53 15.12
CA VAL A 127 14.21 -9.90 14.58
C VAL A 127 13.61 -10.96 15.49
N ILE A 128 12.48 -10.64 16.07
CA ILE A 128 11.77 -11.52 17.00
C ILE A 128 10.31 -11.70 16.59
N GLN A 129 9.81 -12.89 16.86
CA GLN A 129 8.37 -13.15 16.81
C GLN A 129 7.81 -13.06 18.22
N VAL A 130 6.71 -12.35 18.36
CA VAL A 130 5.98 -12.23 19.62
C VAL A 130 4.49 -12.48 19.41
N LYS A 131 3.86 -13.00 20.46
CA LYS A 131 2.39 -13.12 20.54
C LYS A 131 1.90 -12.14 21.59
N GLN A 132 1.63 -10.91 21.18
CA GLN A 132 1.19 -9.85 22.09
C GLN A 132 0.34 -8.82 21.37
N THR A 133 -0.51 -8.11 22.11
CA THR A 133 -1.30 -6.98 21.60
C THR A 133 -0.48 -5.71 21.55
N LYS A 134 0.40 -5.49 22.53
CA LYS A 134 1.24 -4.29 22.65
C LYS A 134 2.25 -4.20 21.49
N ILE A 135 2.45 -3.00 20.99
CA ILE A 135 3.47 -2.67 19.98
C ILE A 135 4.50 -1.72 20.60
N PRO A 136 5.75 -1.68 20.09
CA PRO A 136 6.75 -0.71 20.52
C PRO A 136 6.31 0.72 20.33
N GLU A 137 6.73 1.63 21.19
CA GLU A 137 6.38 3.06 21.11
C GLU A 137 6.91 3.71 19.82
N LYS A 138 8.14 3.37 19.42
CA LYS A 138 8.73 3.88 18.18
C LYS A 138 8.69 2.81 17.12
N CYS A 139 7.67 2.86 16.27
CA CYS A 139 7.53 1.83 15.23
C CYS A 139 6.78 2.30 13.98
N HIS A 140 7.07 1.65 12.88
CA HIS A 140 6.23 1.54 11.72
C HIS A 140 5.51 0.19 11.78
N TYR A 141 4.19 0.20 11.84
CA TYR A 141 3.37 -1.00 12.01
C TYR A 141 2.57 -1.30 10.75
N PHE A 142 2.74 -2.51 10.24
CA PHE A 142 2.07 -3.03 9.05
C PHE A 142 1.20 -4.22 9.42
N ILE A 143 -0.08 -4.17 9.05
CA ILE A 143 -0.98 -5.32 9.05
C ILE A 143 -1.15 -5.72 7.60
N VAL A 144 -0.57 -6.84 7.21
CA VAL A 144 -0.50 -7.33 5.84
C VAL A 144 -1.52 -8.44 5.62
N GLU A 145 -2.14 -8.52 4.44
CA GLU A 145 -2.99 -9.65 4.09
C GLU A 145 -2.17 -10.95 4.16
N ASP A 146 -2.80 -12.04 4.60
CA ASP A 146 -2.11 -13.29 4.92
C ASP A 146 -1.33 -13.91 3.76
N ASN A 147 -1.85 -13.75 2.54
CA ASN A 147 -1.17 -14.27 1.35
C ASN A 147 0.14 -13.52 1.09
N GLU A 148 0.11 -12.21 1.08
CA GLU A 148 1.27 -11.34 0.85
C GLU A 148 2.29 -11.50 1.98
N PHE A 149 1.83 -11.60 3.23
CA PHE A 149 2.68 -11.86 4.38
C PHE A 149 3.42 -13.22 4.23
N ASN A 150 2.71 -14.26 3.81
CA ASN A 150 3.30 -15.59 3.61
C ASN A 150 4.28 -15.62 2.41
N LEU A 151 3.96 -14.93 1.31
CA LEU A 151 4.87 -14.81 0.16
C LEU A 151 6.16 -14.09 0.56
N TRP A 152 6.08 -12.99 1.28
CA TRP A 152 7.23 -12.26 1.79
C TRP A 152 8.09 -13.14 2.73
N LEU A 153 7.49 -13.80 3.72
CA LEU A 153 8.22 -14.68 4.62
C LEU A 153 8.96 -15.81 3.90
N ASN A 154 8.44 -16.26 2.76
CA ASN A 154 9.07 -17.30 1.97
C ASN A 154 10.03 -16.76 0.90
N ASN A 155 10.38 -15.47 0.93
CA ASN A 155 11.20 -14.78 -0.06
C ASN A 155 10.69 -14.93 -1.51
N LYS A 156 9.38 -15.08 -1.68
CA LYS A 156 8.75 -15.11 -3.01
C LYS A 156 8.48 -13.71 -3.55
N ILE A 157 8.34 -12.75 -2.66
CA ILE A 157 8.22 -11.33 -2.95
C ILE A 157 9.03 -10.52 -1.94
N THR A 158 9.47 -9.34 -2.34
CA THR A 158 10.11 -8.35 -1.45
C THR A 158 9.06 -7.62 -0.63
N PHE A 159 9.47 -6.92 0.42
CA PHE A 159 8.53 -6.11 1.19
C PHE A 159 8.03 -4.89 0.38
N GLU A 160 8.84 -4.37 -0.52
CA GLU A 160 8.44 -3.33 -1.47
C GLU A 160 7.27 -3.81 -2.35
N GLU A 161 7.34 -5.03 -2.87
CA GLU A 161 6.24 -5.63 -3.63
C GLU A 161 4.98 -5.80 -2.77
N VAL A 162 5.12 -6.16 -1.48
CA VAL A 162 3.98 -6.15 -0.53
C VAL A 162 3.35 -4.78 -0.46
N LEU A 163 4.16 -3.71 -0.34
CA LEU A 163 3.66 -2.33 -0.31
C LEU A 163 2.98 -1.95 -1.63
N GLY A 164 3.53 -2.38 -2.76
CA GLY A 164 2.97 -2.17 -4.10
C GLY A 164 1.57 -2.76 -4.27
N THR A 165 1.24 -3.86 -3.59
CA THR A 165 -0.11 -4.47 -3.66
C THR A 165 -1.20 -3.61 -3.04
N ARG A 166 -0.85 -2.65 -2.19
CA ARG A 166 -1.78 -1.85 -1.35
C ARG A 166 -2.72 -2.70 -0.49
N ARG A 167 -2.36 -3.95 -0.20
CA ARG A 167 -3.11 -4.90 0.61
C ARG A 167 -2.59 -4.97 2.04
N PHE A 168 -2.39 -3.81 2.64
CA PHE A 168 -1.93 -3.67 4.01
C PHE A 168 -2.57 -2.47 4.68
N ARG A 169 -2.55 -2.45 6.00
CA ARG A 169 -2.81 -1.27 6.82
C ARG A 169 -1.50 -0.82 7.41
N TYR A 170 -1.30 0.46 7.43
CA TYR A 170 -0.07 1.08 7.91
C TYR A 170 -0.37 2.11 8.99
N ASN A 171 0.43 2.07 10.03
CA ASN A 171 0.46 3.08 11.08
C ASN A 171 1.91 3.33 11.50
N ARG A 172 2.21 4.50 12.01
CA ARG A 172 3.53 4.88 12.51
C ARG A 172 3.40 5.65 13.81
N ASN A 173 4.29 5.38 14.71
CA ASN A 173 4.40 6.06 15.99
C ASN A 173 5.88 6.39 16.29
N PRO A 174 6.25 7.68 16.50
CA PRO A 174 5.42 8.86 16.30
C PRO A 174 5.02 9.05 14.83
N ASN A 175 3.94 9.79 14.57
CA ASN A 175 3.45 10.04 13.20
C ASN A 175 4.33 11.06 12.47
N ILE A 176 5.61 10.70 12.30
CA ILE A 176 6.63 11.49 11.62
C ILE A 176 7.14 10.66 10.45
N TYR A 177 7.21 11.27 9.26
CA TYR A 177 7.80 10.63 8.10
C TYR A 177 9.33 10.60 8.22
N ARG A 178 9.91 9.41 8.03
CA ARG A 178 11.36 9.19 8.09
C ARG A 178 11.81 8.46 6.84
N VAL A 179 12.56 9.17 6.00
CA VAL A 179 13.07 8.65 4.71
C VAL A 179 13.98 7.45 4.93
N GLU A 180 14.85 7.52 5.95
CA GLU A 180 15.79 6.47 6.29
C GLU A 180 15.09 5.14 6.63
N ILE A 181 13.91 5.19 7.27
CA ILE A 181 13.14 3.97 7.58
C ILE A 181 12.47 3.43 6.32
N ASN A 182 11.96 4.31 5.45
CA ASN A 182 11.44 3.90 4.15
C ASN A 182 12.48 3.14 3.33
N GLN A 183 13.70 3.67 3.24
CA GLN A 183 14.80 3.02 2.53
C GLN A 183 15.12 1.64 3.09
N ILE A 184 14.98 1.44 4.40
CA ILE A 184 15.25 0.15 5.03
C ILE A 184 14.25 -0.90 4.57
N TYR A 185 12.95 -0.64 4.61
CA TYR A 185 12.01 -1.68 4.21
C TYR A 185 11.86 -1.85 2.70
N THR A 186 12.29 -0.89 1.89
CA THR A 186 12.36 -1.09 0.43
C THR A 186 13.62 -1.85 0.01
N ASN A 187 14.75 -1.64 0.66
CA ASN A 187 16.03 -2.21 0.23
C ASN A 187 16.44 -3.49 0.98
N PHE A 188 15.96 -3.70 2.19
CA PHE A 188 16.46 -4.78 3.06
C PHE A 188 15.38 -5.76 3.53
N LEU A 189 14.10 -5.53 3.30
CA LEU A 189 13.02 -6.44 3.63
C LEU A 189 12.35 -7.00 2.40
#